data_9588703dff81d3f3cbd180314c030941
#
_entry.id   9588703dff81d3f3cbd180314c030941
#
_cell.length_a   1.000
_cell.length_b   1.000
_cell.length_c   1.000
_cell.angle_alpha   90.00
_cell.angle_beta   90.00
_cell.angle_gamma   90.00
#
_symmetry.space_group_name_H-M   'P 1'
#
loop_
_entity.id
_entity.type
_entity.pdbx_description
1 polymer ?
#
loop_
_entity_poly.entity_id
_entity_poly.type
_entity_poly.pdbx_seq_one_letter_code
_entity_poly.pdbx_strand_id
1 'polypeptide(L)'
;MSVSNQRCAGIDVSKSTLDIAISSIAQPFTVPNEDGGFNQILKELKRNETQLILMEATGGLESGVAGYLQSEGFDVVIINPRQARDFARAMGYLAKTDQIDARVLLQMAKVINQHPEREKYIRPLPDAHRQLLAAMVVRRRQLTIMLTAERNRLHPSHPQNHESIRFIISVLKSEMARIEAEMSAYISKNFSELSALLSAVKGVGAATVAVLLAEAPELGTLSRREISALIGVAPVNRDSGTMRGRRTVFGGRASVRTALYMSALVGTRHNPVIKEFYTRLVAAGKPKKVALTACIRKQLTILNAMLKNNEAWDPLYHQHAS
;
A
#
# COMPACT_ATOMS: atom_id res chain seq x y z
N MET A 1 2.63 40.59 -0.32
CA MET A 1 2.76 39.20 -0.82
C MET A 1 1.35 38.65 -0.98
N SER A 2 0.85 38.50 -2.19
CA SER A 2 -0.49 37.98 -2.45
C SER A 2 -0.57 36.53 -1.94
N VAL A 3 -1.49 36.28 -1.01
CA VAL A 3 -1.89 34.93 -0.63
C VAL A 3 -2.43 34.29 -1.91
N SER A 4 -1.61 33.51 -2.60
CA SER A 4 -2.05 32.73 -3.76
C SER A 4 -3.22 31.89 -3.29
N ASN A 5 -4.37 32.07 -3.90
CA ASN A 5 -5.63 31.41 -3.58
C ASN A 5 -5.38 29.90 -3.71
N GLN A 6 -5.13 29.22 -2.60
CA GLN A 6 -4.79 27.79 -2.57
C GLN A 6 -6.06 27.01 -2.84
N ARG A 7 -6.27 26.66 -4.12
CA ARG A 7 -7.44 25.97 -4.64
C ARG A 7 -7.37 24.47 -4.32
N CYS A 8 -7.65 24.13 -3.07
CA CYS A 8 -7.57 22.76 -2.55
C CYS A 8 -8.90 22.30 -1.97
N ALA A 9 -9.09 21.00 -1.90
CA ALA A 9 -10.19 20.35 -1.20
C ALA A 9 -9.69 19.23 -0.28
N GLY A 10 -10.39 19.03 0.83
CA GLY A 10 -10.26 17.87 1.71
C GLY A 10 -11.57 17.09 1.69
N ILE A 11 -11.51 15.78 1.52
CA ILE A 11 -12.70 14.91 1.50
C ILE A 11 -12.50 13.80 2.54
N ASP A 12 -13.35 13.78 3.56
CA ASP A 12 -13.48 12.65 4.46
C ASP A 12 -14.50 11.66 3.91
N VAL A 13 -14.13 10.37 3.91
CA VAL A 13 -14.86 9.33 3.21
C VAL A 13 -15.44 8.34 4.20
N SER A 14 -16.77 8.22 4.22
CA SER A 14 -17.50 7.18 4.93
C SER A 14 -18.16 6.18 3.95
N LYS A 15 -18.77 5.15 4.48
CA LYS A 15 -19.51 4.16 3.69
C LYS A 15 -20.67 4.79 2.90
N SER A 16 -21.39 5.71 3.53
CA SER A 16 -22.62 6.27 2.98
C SER A 16 -22.49 7.71 2.50
N THR A 17 -21.51 8.46 3.01
CA THR A 17 -21.37 9.89 2.77
C THR A 17 -19.94 10.29 2.54
N LEU A 18 -19.79 11.44 1.88
CA LEU A 18 -18.55 12.17 1.70
C LEU A 18 -18.73 13.55 2.32
N ASP A 19 -17.82 13.95 3.20
CA ASP A 19 -17.77 15.29 3.81
C ASP A 19 -16.67 16.09 3.12
N ILE A 20 -17.03 17.24 2.53
CA ILE A 20 -16.17 18.00 1.63
C ILE A 20 -15.92 19.40 2.19
N ALA A 21 -14.65 19.78 2.30
CA ALA A 21 -14.20 21.14 2.59
C ALA A 21 -13.40 21.67 1.38
N ILE A 22 -13.79 22.81 0.82
CA ILE A 22 -13.12 23.48 -0.29
C ILE A 22 -12.59 24.85 0.17
N SER A 23 -11.42 25.24 -0.30
CA SER A 23 -10.72 26.47 0.14
C SER A 23 -11.54 27.75 0.04
N SER A 24 -12.40 27.85 -0.97
CA SER A 24 -13.25 28.99 -1.29
C SER A 24 -14.62 28.95 -0.61
N ILE A 25 -14.99 27.82 0.01
CA ILE A 25 -16.30 27.61 0.65
C ILE A 25 -16.13 27.62 2.16
N ALA A 26 -16.84 28.51 2.87
CA ALA A 26 -16.69 28.70 4.31
C ALA A 26 -17.16 27.50 5.12
N GLN A 27 -18.21 26.82 4.70
CA GLN A 27 -18.79 25.66 5.40
C GLN A 27 -18.60 24.37 4.58
N PRO A 28 -18.13 23.29 5.22
CA PRO A 28 -18.15 21.96 4.61
C PRO A 28 -19.59 21.54 4.25
N PHE A 29 -19.71 20.70 3.27
CA PHE A 29 -20.98 20.10 2.87
C PHE A 29 -20.84 18.59 2.71
N THR A 30 -21.95 17.89 2.78
CA THR A 30 -22.00 16.41 2.72
C THR A 30 -22.81 15.98 1.52
N VAL A 31 -22.34 14.94 0.82
CA VAL A 31 -23.05 14.29 -0.28
C VAL A 31 -23.03 12.76 -0.09
N PRO A 32 -23.93 12.02 -0.75
CA PRO A 32 -23.88 10.56 -0.75
C PRO A 32 -22.59 10.02 -1.42
N ASN A 33 -22.06 8.91 -0.90
CA ASN A 33 -20.93 8.20 -1.50
C ASN A 33 -21.40 7.27 -2.64
N GLU A 34 -21.89 7.89 -3.73
CA GLU A 34 -22.41 7.26 -4.93
C GLU A 34 -22.25 8.19 -6.13
N ASP A 35 -22.54 7.70 -7.35
CA ASP A 35 -22.33 8.45 -8.60
C ASP A 35 -23.03 9.82 -8.61
N GLY A 36 -24.23 9.92 -8.02
CA GLY A 36 -24.96 11.18 -7.89
C GLY A 36 -24.19 12.21 -7.05
N GLY A 37 -23.63 11.78 -5.93
CA GLY A 37 -22.78 12.60 -5.07
C GLY A 37 -21.46 12.97 -5.73
N PHE A 38 -20.83 12.06 -6.46
CA PHE A 38 -19.59 12.33 -7.22
C PHE A 38 -19.81 13.43 -8.25
N ASN A 39 -20.93 13.42 -8.96
CA ASN A 39 -21.30 14.48 -9.90
C ASN A 39 -21.52 15.85 -9.23
N GLN A 40 -22.07 15.86 -8.01
CA GLN A 40 -22.25 17.11 -7.24
C GLN A 40 -20.88 17.67 -6.82
N ILE A 41 -19.99 16.82 -6.28
CA ILE A 41 -18.62 17.23 -5.91
C ILE A 41 -17.89 17.78 -7.13
N LEU A 42 -17.95 17.09 -8.27
CA LEU A 42 -17.27 17.49 -9.50
C LEU A 42 -17.66 18.91 -9.92
N LYS A 43 -18.96 19.25 -9.88
CA LYS A 43 -19.46 20.59 -10.21
C LYS A 43 -18.85 21.66 -9.30
N GLU A 44 -18.86 21.41 -7.98
CA GLU A 44 -18.31 22.36 -7.00
C GLU A 44 -16.79 22.49 -7.12
N LEU A 45 -16.06 21.39 -7.34
CA LEU A 45 -14.61 21.43 -7.54
C LEU A 45 -14.21 22.20 -8.81
N LYS A 46 -14.93 22.01 -9.93
CA LYS A 46 -14.71 22.75 -11.18
C LYS A 46 -15.04 24.24 -11.02
N ARG A 47 -16.18 24.56 -10.36
CA ARG A 47 -16.59 25.94 -10.09
C ARG A 47 -15.57 26.71 -9.24
N ASN A 48 -14.93 26.02 -8.29
CA ASN A 48 -13.93 26.60 -7.40
C ASN A 48 -12.49 26.43 -7.90
N GLU A 49 -12.30 25.96 -9.13
CA GLU A 49 -11.01 25.77 -9.81
C GLU A 49 -10.00 25.00 -8.92
N THR A 50 -10.48 23.98 -8.23
CA THR A 50 -9.68 23.15 -7.33
C THR A 50 -8.52 22.50 -8.08
N GLN A 51 -7.32 22.52 -7.51
CA GLN A 51 -6.11 21.96 -8.10
C GLN A 51 -5.72 20.63 -7.43
N LEU A 52 -5.84 20.54 -6.12
CA LEU A 52 -5.44 19.37 -5.34
C LEU A 52 -6.56 18.95 -4.40
N ILE A 53 -6.83 17.65 -4.40
CA ILE A 53 -7.81 17.01 -3.53
C ILE A 53 -7.08 16.03 -2.62
N LEU A 54 -7.34 16.10 -1.33
CA LEU A 54 -6.74 15.19 -0.36
C LEU A 54 -7.81 14.38 0.35
N MET A 55 -7.59 13.07 0.41
CA MET A 55 -8.46 12.10 1.09
C MET A 55 -7.65 11.25 2.05
N GLU A 56 -8.31 10.69 3.07
CA GLU A 56 -7.76 9.66 3.94
C GLU A 56 -8.08 8.27 3.37
N ALA A 57 -7.12 7.34 3.44
CA ALA A 57 -7.34 5.95 3.07
C ALA A 57 -8.31 5.27 4.08
N THR A 58 -9.51 4.95 3.65
CA THR A 58 -10.61 4.42 4.49
C THR A 58 -10.98 2.99 4.08
N GLY A 59 -9.97 2.12 4.03
CA GLY A 59 -10.18 0.69 3.75
C GLY A 59 -10.65 0.36 2.34
N GLY A 60 -10.53 1.28 1.38
CA GLY A 60 -10.93 1.13 -0.01
C GLY A 60 -12.21 1.87 -0.38
N LEU A 61 -12.93 2.45 0.59
CA LEU A 61 -14.13 3.25 0.33
C LEU A 61 -13.83 4.52 -0.48
N GLU A 62 -12.61 5.05 -0.33
CA GLU A 62 -12.10 6.20 -1.06
C GLU A 62 -11.84 5.91 -2.55
N SER A 63 -11.70 4.64 -2.94
CA SER A 63 -11.23 4.28 -4.29
C SER A 63 -12.19 4.71 -5.40
N GLY A 64 -13.50 4.65 -5.17
CA GLY A 64 -14.53 5.05 -6.14
C GLY A 64 -14.44 6.53 -6.47
N VAL A 65 -14.59 7.39 -5.46
CA VAL A 65 -14.55 8.84 -5.63
C VAL A 65 -13.17 9.33 -6.08
N ALA A 66 -12.08 8.74 -5.58
CA ALA A 66 -10.72 9.08 -6.00
C ALA A 66 -10.50 8.78 -7.48
N GLY A 67 -10.85 7.58 -7.94
CA GLY A 67 -10.75 7.18 -9.34
C GLY A 67 -11.61 8.06 -10.26
N TYR A 68 -12.84 8.37 -9.85
CA TYR A 68 -13.73 9.27 -10.59
C TYR A 68 -13.11 10.66 -10.75
N LEU A 69 -12.63 11.28 -9.66
CA LEU A 69 -12.04 12.62 -9.71
C LEU A 69 -10.71 12.66 -10.48
N GLN A 70 -9.91 11.59 -10.38
CA GLN A 70 -8.70 11.47 -11.20
C GLN A 70 -9.01 11.34 -12.70
N SER A 71 -10.05 10.60 -13.09
CA SER A 71 -10.48 10.49 -14.49
C SER A 71 -10.98 11.83 -15.06
N GLU A 72 -11.44 12.73 -14.18
CA GLU A 72 -11.84 14.10 -14.52
C GLU A 72 -10.66 15.12 -14.52
N GLY A 73 -9.43 14.63 -14.31
CA GLY A 73 -8.20 15.41 -14.42
C GLY A 73 -7.73 16.09 -13.13
N PHE A 74 -8.29 15.75 -11.98
CA PHE A 74 -7.84 16.31 -10.70
C PHE A 74 -6.62 15.59 -10.14
N ASP A 75 -5.72 16.34 -9.52
CA ASP A 75 -4.64 15.80 -8.69
C ASP A 75 -5.21 15.31 -7.36
N VAL A 76 -5.19 13.99 -7.15
CA VAL A 76 -5.70 13.36 -5.94
C VAL A 76 -4.57 12.77 -5.10
N VAL A 77 -4.55 13.15 -3.84
CA VAL A 77 -3.62 12.62 -2.82
C VAL A 77 -4.41 11.76 -1.83
N ILE A 78 -3.98 10.53 -1.63
CA ILE A 78 -4.54 9.64 -0.61
C ILE A 78 -3.47 9.39 0.45
N ILE A 79 -3.74 9.84 1.67
CA ILE A 79 -2.81 9.73 2.81
C ILE A 79 -3.19 8.60 3.75
N ASN A 80 -2.21 8.18 4.54
CA ASN A 80 -2.45 7.21 5.61
C ASN A 80 -3.22 7.88 6.77
N PRO A 81 -4.22 7.23 7.38
CA PRO A 81 -4.97 7.73 8.54
C PRO A 81 -4.10 8.24 9.69
N ARG A 82 -2.95 7.62 9.88
CA ARG A 82 -2.01 8.07 10.91
C ARG A 82 -1.43 9.44 10.58
N GLN A 83 -1.09 9.70 9.31
CA GLN A 83 -0.55 11.00 8.90
C GLN A 83 -1.59 12.12 9.08
N ALA A 84 -2.86 11.87 8.70
CA ALA A 84 -3.96 12.80 8.94
C ALA A 84 -4.09 13.11 10.42
N ARG A 85 -4.08 12.09 11.27
CA ARG A 85 -4.20 12.25 12.73
C ARG A 85 -3.01 12.97 13.34
N ASP A 86 -1.79 12.66 12.95
CA ASP A 86 -0.57 13.31 13.44
C ASP A 86 -0.55 14.78 13.01
N PHE A 87 -1.00 15.11 11.79
CA PHE A 87 -1.18 16.48 11.31
C PHE A 87 -2.26 17.22 12.11
N ALA A 88 -3.43 16.61 12.35
CA ALA A 88 -4.49 17.18 13.16
C ALA A 88 -4.00 17.56 14.57
N ARG A 89 -3.26 16.65 15.21
CA ARG A 89 -2.67 16.90 16.55
C ARG A 89 -1.65 18.04 16.52
N ALA A 90 -0.79 18.10 15.51
CA ALA A 90 0.20 19.16 15.36
C ALA A 90 -0.46 20.53 15.17
N MET A 91 -1.66 20.57 14.56
CA MET A 91 -2.47 21.77 14.38
C MET A 91 -3.40 22.09 15.56
N GLY A 92 -3.36 21.29 16.65
CA GLY A 92 -4.16 21.50 17.85
C GLY A 92 -5.60 20.96 17.81
N TYR A 93 -5.97 20.22 16.77
CA TYR A 93 -7.29 19.58 16.68
C TYR A 93 -7.32 18.30 17.50
N LEU A 94 -7.93 18.35 18.69
CA LEU A 94 -8.05 17.20 19.59
C LEU A 94 -9.39 16.48 19.44
N ALA A 95 -10.45 17.20 19.05
CA ALA A 95 -11.78 16.63 18.81
C ALA A 95 -11.85 15.97 17.43
N LYS A 96 -12.64 14.89 17.33
CA LYS A 96 -12.90 14.18 16.09
C LYS A 96 -14.37 14.32 15.71
N THR A 97 -14.65 14.97 14.58
CA THR A 97 -15.94 14.96 13.88
C THR A 97 -15.68 14.98 12.39
N ASP A 98 -16.55 14.39 11.58
CA ASP A 98 -16.36 14.24 10.13
C ASP A 98 -16.14 15.62 9.45
N GLN A 99 -16.83 16.67 9.87
CA GLN A 99 -16.60 18.03 9.36
C GLN A 99 -15.25 18.63 9.78
N ILE A 100 -14.76 18.33 10.98
CA ILE A 100 -13.42 18.74 11.43
C ILE A 100 -12.39 17.96 10.62
N ASP A 101 -12.62 16.68 10.38
CA ASP A 101 -11.71 15.83 9.63
C ASP A 101 -11.58 16.32 8.18
N ALA A 102 -12.66 16.67 7.48
CA ALA A 102 -12.60 17.28 6.14
C ALA A 102 -11.83 18.62 6.11
N ARG A 103 -12.00 19.47 7.13
CA ARG A 103 -11.24 20.73 7.25
C ARG A 103 -9.75 20.50 7.52
N VAL A 104 -9.41 19.52 8.34
CA VAL A 104 -8.02 19.14 8.61
C VAL A 104 -7.36 18.62 7.33
N LEU A 105 -8.07 17.76 6.55
CA LEU A 105 -7.62 17.30 5.26
C LEU A 105 -7.40 18.45 4.27
N LEU A 106 -8.31 19.43 4.23
CA LEU A 106 -8.14 20.64 3.44
C LEU A 106 -6.88 21.43 3.83
N GLN A 107 -6.62 21.61 5.12
CA GLN A 107 -5.42 22.32 5.56
C GLN A 107 -4.14 21.56 5.17
N MET A 108 -4.15 20.24 5.32
CA MET A 108 -3.04 19.41 4.90
C MET A 108 -2.86 19.44 3.38
N ALA A 109 -3.95 19.47 2.59
CA ALA A 109 -3.92 19.64 1.14
C ALA A 109 -3.20 20.94 0.74
N LYS A 110 -3.49 22.05 1.43
CA LYS A 110 -2.82 23.35 1.20
C LYS A 110 -1.30 23.26 1.44
N VAL A 111 -0.88 22.58 2.51
CA VAL A 111 0.55 22.38 2.83
C VAL A 111 1.22 21.53 1.74
N ILE A 112 0.59 20.43 1.31
CA ILE A 112 1.12 19.57 0.25
C ILE A 112 1.18 20.32 -1.10
N ASN A 113 0.15 21.09 -1.43
CA ASN A 113 0.10 21.84 -2.69
C ASN A 113 1.23 22.88 -2.83
N GLN A 114 1.75 23.39 -1.72
CA GLN A 114 2.91 24.30 -1.67
C GLN A 114 4.25 23.57 -1.60
N HIS A 115 4.24 22.26 -1.36
CA HIS A 115 5.49 21.52 -1.20
C HIS A 115 6.28 21.46 -2.51
N PRO A 116 7.61 21.74 -2.52
CA PRO A 116 8.42 21.68 -3.75
C PRO A 116 8.36 20.34 -4.48
N GLU A 117 8.13 19.27 -3.74
CA GLU A 117 8.02 17.92 -4.28
C GLU A 117 6.56 17.39 -4.25
N ARG A 118 5.55 18.27 -4.49
CA ARG A 118 4.13 17.90 -4.43
C ARG A 118 3.77 16.67 -5.27
N GLU A 119 4.43 16.52 -6.41
CA GLU A 119 4.21 15.41 -7.34
C GLU A 119 4.43 14.02 -6.70
N LYS A 120 5.26 13.93 -5.67
CA LYS A 120 5.50 12.68 -4.94
C LYS A 120 4.29 12.22 -4.11
N TYR A 121 3.36 13.11 -3.81
CA TYR A 121 2.16 12.80 -3.05
C TYR A 121 0.98 12.42 -3.94
N ILE A 122 0.99 12.88 -5.21
CA ILE A 122 -0.07 12.60 -6.19
C ILE A 122 0.07 11.15 -6.64
N ARG A 123 -0.98 10.37 -6.47
CA ARG A 123 -1.02 9.00 -6.98
C ARG A 123 -1.47 9.01 -8.43
N PRO A 124 -0.74 8.34 -9.34
CA PRO A 124 -1.26 8.10 -10.67
C PRO A 124 -2.53 7.24 -10.59
N LEU A 125 -3.45 7.49 -11.51
CA LEU A 125 -4.64 6.63 -11.66
C LEU A 125 -4.16 5.19 -11.93
N PRO A 126 -4.52 4.19 -11.11
CA PRO A 126 -4.18 2.81 -11.41
C PRO A 126 -4.85 2.40 -12.72
N ASP A 127 -4.13 1.75 -13.62
CA ASP A 127 -4.75 1.18 -14.80
C ASP A 127 -5.82 0.12 -14.42
N ALA A 128 -6.81 -0.08 -15.29
CA ALA A 128 -7.94 -0.98 -15.03
C ALA A 128 -7.48 -2.42 -14.73
N HIS A 129 -6.39 -2.89 -15.36
CA HIS A 129 -5.86 -4.24 -15.12
C HIS A 129 -5.28 -4.36 -13.71
N ARG A 130 -4.58 -3.34 -13.22
CA ARG A 130 -4.07 -3.34 -11.85
C ARG A 130 -5.17 -3.20 -10.82
N GLN A 131 -6.23 -2.43 -11.10
CA GLN A 131 -7.39 -2.31 -10.21
C GLN A 131 -8.09 -3.65 -10.02
N LEU A 132 -8.36 -4.39 -11.13
CA LEU A 132 -8.99 -5.70 -11.06
C LEU A 132 -8.09 -6.72 -10.33
N LEU A 133 -6.78 -6.73 -10.62
CA LEU A 133 -5.84 -7.59 -9.93
C LEU A 133 -5.78 -7.27 -8.42
N ALA A 134 -5.83 -5.99 -8.04
CA ALA A 134 -5.88 -5.57 -6.64
C ALA A 134 -7.13 -6.07 -5.93
N ALA A 135 -8.30 -6.04 -6.58
CA ALA A 135 -9.54 -6.59 -6.02
C ALA A 135 -9.42 -8.11 -5.74
N MET A 136 -8.83 -8.87 -6.68
CA MET A 136 -8.57 -10.31 -6.48
C MET A 136 -7.58 -10.57 -5.33
N VAL A 137 -6.49 -9.79 -5.25
CA VAL A 137 -5.50 -9.87 -4.16
C VAL A 137 -6.13 -9.59 -2.80
N VAL A 138 -6.99 -8.56 -2.71
CA VAL A 138 -7.72 -8.24 -1.49
C VAL A 138 -8.65 -9.39 -1.10
N ARG A 139 -9.40 -9.94 -2.07
CA ARG A 139 -10.31 -11.07 -1.81
C ARG A 139 -9.55 -12.31 -1.32
N ARG A 140 -8.45 -12.65 -1.97
CA ARG A 140 -7.59 -13.76 -1.53
C ARG A 140 -7.09 -13.56 -0.09
N ARG A 141 -6.71 -12.34 0.27
CA ARG A 141 -6.28 -11.99 1.64
C ARG A 141 -7.40 -12.17 2.66
N GLN A 142 -8.62 -11.75 2.34
CA GLN A 142 -9.80 -11.95 3.18
C GLN A 142 -10.05 -13.45 3.43
N LEU A 143 -10.04 -14.26 2.38
CA LEU A 143 -10.19 -15.73 2.49
C LEU A 143 -9.07 -16.36 3.33
N THR A 144 -7.83 -15.89 3.20
CA THR A 144 -6.70 -16.36 4.02
C THR A 144 -6.92 -16.07 5.51
N ILE A 145 -7.44 -14.91 5.85
CA ILE A 145 -7.75 -14.50 7.24
C ILE A 145 -8.87 -15.40 7.78
N MET A 146 -9.94 -15.60 7.03
CA MET A 146 -11.06 -16.46 7.42
C MET A 146 -10.60 -17.92 7.62
N LEU A 147 -9.82 -18.46 6.69
CA LEU A 147 -9.29 -19.81 6.77
C LEU A 147 -8.39 -19.99 8.00
N THR A 148 -7.56 -19.00 8.30
CA THR A 148 -6.69 -19.02 9.48
C THR A 148 -7.53 -19.00 10.77
N ALA A 149 -8.56 -18.17 10.82
CA ALA A 149 -9.48 -18.10 11.96
C ALA A 149 -10.18 -19.43 12.21
N GLU A 150 -10.71 -20.09 11.15
CA GLU A 150 -11.36 -21.40 11.27
C GLU A 150 -10.36 -22.50 11.71
N ARG A 151 -9.15 -22.52 11.17
CA ARG A 151 -8.11 -23.47 11.60
C ARG A 151 -7.76 -23.30 13.07
N ASN A 152 -7.68 -22.06 13.55
CA ASN A 152 -7.38 -21.78 14.96
C ASN A 152 -8.54 -22.17 15.89
N ARG A 153 -9.79 -22.15 15.40
CA ARG A 153 -10.98 -22.60 16.16
C ARG A 153 -11.04 -24.12 16.29
N LEU A 154 -10.50 -24.87 15.35
CA LEU A 154 -10.66 -26.32 15.30
C LEU A 154 -10.15 -27.02 16.58
N HIS A 155 -8.96 -26.64 17.05
CA HIS A 155 -8.33 -27.30 18.20
C HIS A 155 -9.02 -27.01 19.55
N PRO A 156 -9.38 -25.76 19.90
CA PRO A 156 -10.00 -25.44 21.19
C PRO A 156 -11.53 -25.69 21.23
N SER A 157 -12.16 -26.03 20.11
CA SER A 157 -13.62 -26.22 20.01
C SER A 157 -14.05 -27.60 20.56
N HIS A 158 -15.28 -27.67 21.06
CA HIS A 158 -15.89 -28.94 21.43
C HIS A 158 -15.97 -29.88 20.20
N PRO A 159 -15.67 -31.21 20.36
CA PRO A 159 -15.65 -32.17 19.24
C PRO A 159 -16.91 -32.15 18.35
N GLN A 160 -18.08 -31.90 18.93
CA GLN A 160 -19.35 -31.81 18.17
C GLN A 160 -19.34 -30.73 17.10
N ASN A 161 -18.53 -29.66 17.26
CA ASN A 161 -18.43 -28.57 16.29
C ASN A 161 -17.38 -28.83 15.22
N HIS A 162 -16.54 -29.86 15.36
CA HIS A 162 -15.41 -30.08 14.45
C HIS A 162 -15.85 -30.36 13.02
N GLU A 163 -16.97 -31.06 12.80
CA GLU A 163 -17.48 -31.33 11.47
C GLU A 163 -17.86 -30.04 10.74
N SER A 164 -18.62 -29.18 11.39
CA SER A 164 -18.99 -27.85 10.85
C SER A 164 -17.77 -26.99 10.52
N ILE A 165 -16.79 -26.93 11.43
CA ILE A 165 -15.56 -26.16 11.21
C ILE A 165 -14.76 -26.72 10.04
N ARG A 166 -14.60 -28.05 9.93
CA ARG A 166 -13.92 -28.71 8.80
C ARG A 166 -14.62 -28.46 7.48
N PHE A 167 -15.95 -28.46 7.48
CA PHE A 167 -16.74 -28.11 6.29
C PHE A 167 -16.42 -26.68 5.81
N ILE A 168 -16.50 -25.69 6.69
CA ILE A 168 -16.14 -24.30 6.36
C ILE A 168 -14.69 -24.17 5.87
N ILE A 169 -13.75 -24.86 6.51
CA ILE A 169 -12.35 -24.92 6.06
C ILE A 169 -12.26 -25.47 4.63
N SER A 170 -13.05 -26.51 4.28
CA SER A 170 -13.04 -27.10 2.93
C SER A 170 -13.58 -26.11 1.89
N VAL A 171 -14.67 -25.41 2.18
CA VAL A 171 -15.26 -24.38 1.31
C VAL A 171 -14.28 -23.22 1.09
N LEU A 172 -13.66 -22.72 2.16
CA LEU A 172 -12.67 -21.63 2.06
C LEU A 172 -11.44 -22.03 1.23
N LYS A 173 -10.98 -23.29 1.34
CA LYS A 173 -9.88 -23.79 0.52
C LYS A 173 -10.24 -23.89 -0.95
N SER A 174 -11.44 -24.39 -1.27
CA SER A 174 -11.93 -24.48 -2.64
C SER A 174 -12.06 -23.10 -3.27
N GLU A 175 -12.64 -22.13 -2.57
CA GLU A 175 -12.77 -20.77 -3.06
C GLU A 175 -11.41 -20.05 -3.21
N MET A 176 -10.47 -20.29 -2.29
CA MET A 176 -9.10 -19.81 -2.44
C MET A 176 -8.43 -20.35 -3.70
N ALA A 177 -8.56 -21.63 -3.96
CA ALA A 177 -7.98 -22.25 -5.17
C ALA A 177 -8.60 -21.65 -6.45
N ARG A 178 -9.91 -21.39 -6.47
CA ARG A 178 -10.60 -20.73 -7.59
C ARG A 178 -10.04 -19.32 -7.83
N ILE A 179 -9.96 -18.48 -6.81
CA ILE A 179 -9.42 -17.11 -6.92
C ILE A 179 -7.94 -17.13 -7.34
N GLU A 180 -7.13 -18.07 -6.83
CA GLU A 180 -5.72 -18.20 -7.21
C GLU A 180 -5.55 -18.61 -8.68
N ALA A 181 -6.42 -19.49 -9.20
CA ALA A 181 -6.43 -19.87 -10.62
C ALA A 181 -6.84 -18.67 -11.51
N GLU A 182 -7.89 -17.93 -11.14
CA GLU A 182 -8.31 -16.72 -11.87
C GLU A 182 -7.21 -15.64 -11.87
N MET A 183 -6.57 -15.40 -10.73
CA MET A 183 -5.43 -14.48 -10.63
C MET A 183 -4.27 -14.91 -11.53
N SER A 184 -3.93 -16.20 -11.52
CA SER A 184 -2.84 -16.73 -12.34
C SER A 184 -3.11 -16.54 -13.82
N ALA A 185 -4.33 -16.89 -14.28
CA ALA A 185 -4.74 -16.69 -15.67
C ALA A 185 -4.74 -15.21 -16.06
N TYR A 186 -5.23 -14.35 -15.18
CA TYR A 186 -5.25 -12.90 -15.40
C TYR A 186 -3.85 -12.29 -15.52
N ILE A 187 -2.94 -12.68 -14.63
CA ILE A 187 -1.53 -12.26 -14.64
C ILE A 187 -0.84 -12.73 -15.92
N SER A 188 -1.02 -13.99 -16.31
CA SER A 188 -0.44 -14.54 -17.54
C SER A 188 -0.90 -13.80 -18.79
N LYS A 189 -2.16 -13.33 -18.81
CA LYS A 189 -2.72 -12.57 -19.92
C LYS A 189 -2.24 -11.14 -20.01
N ASN A 190 -2.18 -10.43 -18.85
CA ASN A 190 -2.03 -8.98 -18.84
C ASN A 190 -0.67 -8.49 -18.30
N PHE A 191 0.11 -9.36 -17.63
CA PHE A 191 1.37 -9.03 -16.96
C PHE A 191 2.45 -10.10 -17.16
N SER A 192 2.44 -10.82 -18.29
CA SER A 192 3.31 -11.97 -18.53
C SER A 192 4.80 -11.67 -18.34
N GLU A 193 5.29 -10.58 -18.95
CA GLU A 193 6.71 -10.19 -18.89
C GLU A 193 7.14 -9.83 -17.47
N LEU A 194 6.38 -8.96 -16.80
CA LEU A 194 6.67 -8.55 -15.42
C LEU A 194 6.60 -9.73 -14.45
N SER A 195 5.62 -10.63 -14.67
CA SER A 195 5.46 -11.85 -13.88
C SER A 195 6.65 -12.81 -14.06
N ALA A 196 7.12 -12.99 -15.28
CA ALA A 196 8.28 -13.84 -15.60
C ALA A 196 9.54 -13.32 -14.88
N LEU A 197 9.81 -12.01 -14.96
CA LEU A 197 10.95 -11.39 -14.28
C LEU A 197 10.88 -11.59 -12.76
N LEU A 198 9.74 -11.29 -12.15
CA LEU A 198 9.58 -11.41 -10.70
C LEU A 198 9.69 -12.86 -10.20
N SER A 199 9.11 -13.81 -10.95
CA SER A 199 9.11 -15.25 -10.62
C SER A 199 10.47 -15.91 -10.77
N ALA A 200 11.38 -15.33 -11.54
CA ALA A 200 12.75 -15.84 -11.69
C ALA A 200 13.54 -15.82 -10.37
N VAL A 201 13.16 -14.96 -9.42
CA VAL A 201 13.85 -14.85 -8.12
C VAL A 201 13.36 -15.96 -7.17
N LYS A 202 14.23 -16.91 -6.84
CA LYS A 202 13.90 -17.98 -5.88
C LYS A 202 13.39 -17.41 -4.55
N GLY A 203 12.20 -17.85 -4.15
CA GLY A 203 11.48 -17.36 -2.97
C GLY A 203 10.32 -16.43 -3.32
N VAL A 204 10.25 -15.89 -4.53
CA VAL A 204 9.12 -15.07 -4.98
C VAL A 204 8.10 -16.00 -5.65
N GLY A 205 7.05 -16.35 -4.92
CA GLY A 205 5.96 -17.19 -5.41
C GLY A 205 4.82 -16.36 -6.03
N ALA A 206 3.87 -17.06 -6.70
CA ALA A 206 2.76 -16.46 -7.43
C ALA A 206 1.95 -15.43 -6.59
N ALA A 207 1.69 -15.72 -5.31
CA ALA A 207 1.00 -14.79 -4.42
C ALA A 207 1.79 -13.49 -4.17
N THR A 208 3.12 -13.58 -4.07
CA THR A 208 3.99 -12.40 -3.92
C THR A 208 4.02 -11.59 -5.21
N VAL A 209 4.11 -12.25 -6.37
CA VAL A 209 4.04 -11.62 -7.70
C VAL A 209 2.73 -10.84 -7.84
N ALA A 210 1.60 -11.47 -7.54
CA ALA A 210 0.28 -10.83 -7.61
C ALA A 210 0.20 -9.55 -6.74
N VAL A 211 0.67 -9.64 -5.48
CA VAL A 211 0.70 -8.48 -4.57
C VAL A 211 1.61 -7.37 -5.10
N LEU A 212 2.80 -7.70 -5.62
CA LEU A 212 3.73 -6.70 -6.16
C LEU A 212 3.15 -6.00 -7.38
N LEU A 213 2.56 -6.75 -8.33
CA LEU A 213 1.94 -6.20 -9.54
C LEU A 213 0.73 -5.30 -9.21
N ALA A 214 -0.08 -5.71 -8.24
CA ALA A 214 -1.30 -4.99 -7.86
C ALA A 214 -1.03 -3.78 -6.95
N GLU A 215 -0.19 -3.96 -5.92
CA GLU A 215 -0.07 -3.01 -4.82
C GLU A 215 1.29 -2.26 -4.77
N ALA A 216 2.19 -2.51 -5.73
CA ALA A 216 3.46 -1.80 -5.88
C ALA A 216 3.75 -1.41 -7.35
N PRO A 217 2.86 -0.63 -8.01
CA PRO A 217 3.03 -0.24 -9.42
C PRO A 217 4.30 0.59 -9.67
N GLU A 218 4.84 1.22 -8.63
CA GLU A 218 6.06 2.03 -8.71
C GLU A 218 7.35 1.18 -8.73
N LEU A 219 7.24 -0.13 -8.57
CA LEU A 219 8.37 -1.05 -8.63
C LEU A 219 9.01 -1.01 -10.03
N GLY A 220 10.30 -0.74 -10.08
CA GLY A 220 11.05 -0.52 -11.32
C GLY A 220 11.19 0.96 -11.72
N THR A 221 10.42 1.89 -11.12
CA THR A 221 10.51 3.32 -11.45
C THR A 221 11.25 4.14 -10.41
N LEU A 222 11.14 3.77 -9.15
CA LEU A 222 11.73 4.47 -8.01
C LEU A 222 13.18 4.08 -7.76
N SER A 223 13.92 4.96 -7.07
CA SER A 223 15.25 4.63 -6.54
C SER A 223 15.16 3.57 -5.42
N ARG A 224 16.30 2.94 -5.13
CA ARG A 224 16.44 1.97 -4.04
C ARG A 224 16.00 2.52 -2.66
N ARG A 225 16.21 3.81 -2.42
CA ARG A 225 15.82 4.47 -1.15
C ARG A 225 14.32 4.71 -1.11
N GLU A 226 13.77 5.24 -2.16
CA GLU A 226 12.34 5.57 -2.28
C GLU A 226 11.45 4.34 -2.20
N ILE A 227 11.75 3.28 -2.98
CA ILE A 227 10.96 2.04 -2.92
C ILE A 227 11.04 1.38 -1.53
N SER A 228 12.21 1.43 -0.86
CA SER A 228 12.36 0.90 0.50
C SER A 228 11.56 1.69 1.54
N ALA A 229 11.46 3.00 1.38
CA ALA A 229 10.64 3.88 2.22
C ALA A 229 9.16 3.66 1.96
N LEU A 230 8.74 3.59 0.68
CA LEU A 230 7.37 3.35 0.26
C LEU A 230 6.79 2.04 0.83
N ILE A 231 7.58 0.98 0.82
CA ILE A 231 7.17 -0.32 1.38
C ILE A 231 7.32 -0.38 2.92
N GLY A 232 8.06 0.57 3.51
CA GLY A 232 8.28 0.62 4.96
C GLY A 232 9.29 -0.39 5.45
N VAL A 233 10.35 -0.66 4.67
CA VAL A 233 11.50 -1.50 5.03
C VAL A 233 12.80 -0.73 5.14
N ALA A 234 12.77 0.59 4.94
CA ALA A 234 13.88 1.46 5.23
C ALA A 234 14.01 1.67 6.74
N PRO A 235 15.20 1.48 7.34
CA PRO A 235 15.40 1.81 8.75
C PRO A 235 15.35 3.33 8.94
N VAL A 236 14.47 3.79 9.84
CA VAL A 236 14.35 5.19 10.23
C VAL A 236 15.23 5.44 11.43
N ASN A 237 16.06 6.49 11.36
CA ASN A 237 16.88 6.95 12.47
C ASN A 237 16.01 7.60 13.54
N ARG A 238 16.36 7.40 14.79
CA ARG A 238 15.77 8.06 15.96
C ARG A 238 16.87 8.65 16.82
N ASP A 239 17.73 9.43 16.18
CA ASP A 239 18.87 10.07 16.85
C ASP A 239 18.43 11.46 17.35
N SER A 240 18.75 11.80 18.59
CA SER A 240 18.50 13.13 19.15
C SER A 240 19.71 13.55 20.00
N GLY A 241 20.35 14.66 19.64
CA GLY A 241 21.55 15.15 20.30
C GLY A 241 22.68 14.12 20.29
N THR A 242 23.20 13.78 21.46
CA THR A 242 24.24 12.76 21.65
C THR A 242 23.71 11.32 21.69
N MET A 243 22.39 11.14 21.78
CA MET A 243 21.76 9.82 21.91
C MET A 243 21.49 9.21 20.54
N ARG A 244 22.12 8.07 20.25
CA ARG A 244 21.81 7.25 19.06
C ARG A 244 20.74 6.23 19.39
N GLY A 245 19.51 6.49 18.89
CA GLY A 245 18.37 5.62 19.08
C GLY A 245 18.44 4.35 18.23
N ARG A 246 17.68 3.31 18.64
CA ARG A 246 17.57 2.08 17.86
C ARG A 246 16.80 2.35 16.57
N ARG A 247 17.41 2.04 15.43
CA ARG A 247 16.76 2.14 14.11
C ARG A 247 15.62 1.13 14.00
N THR A 248 14.45 1.60 13.60
CA THR A 248 13.27 0.76 13.40
C THR A 248 12.67 1.01 12.00
N VAL A 249 12.04 -0.01 11.45
CA VAL A 249 11.21 0.15 10.23
C VAL A 249 9.83 0.67 10.63
N PHE A 250 9.27 1.58 9.85
CA PHE A 250 8.02 2.24 10.19
C PHE A 250 7.21 2.60 8.93
N GLY A 251 5.88 2.53 9.04
CA GLY A 251 4.97 2.94 7.97
C GLY A 251 4.98 2.02 6.74
N GLY A 252 4.70 2.61 5.59
CA GLY A 252 4.69 1.95 4.29
C GLY A 252 3.54 0.97 4.07
N ARG A 253 3.58 0.26 2.91
CA ARG A 253 2.54 -0.67 2.47
C ARG A 253 2.64 -2.01 3.19
N ALA A 254 1.83 -2.21 4.22
CA ALA A 254 1.90 -3.38 5.09
C ALA A 254 1.63 -4.70 4.35
N SER A 255 0.70 -4.74 3.39
CA SER A 255 0.37 -5.90 2.58
C SER A 255 1.56 -6.39 1.75
N VAL A 256 2.22 -5.46 1.04
CA VAL A 256 3.44 -5.72 0.26
C VAL A 256 4.57 -6.21 1.16
N ARG A 257 4.76 -5.56 2.31
CA ARG A 257 5.78 -5.98 3.29
C ARG A 257 5.51 -7.39 3.82
N THR A 258 4.25 -7.76 4.06
CA THR A 258 3.86 -9.11 4.50
C THR A 258 4.14 -10.16 3.43
N ALA A 259 3.82 -9.89 2.17
CA ALA A 259 4.12 -10.78 1.05
C ALA A 259 5.64 -10.98 0.89
N LEU A 260 6.40 -9.89 0.93
CA LEU A 260 7.87 -9.93 0.86
C LEU A 260 8.50 -10.60 2.09
N TYR A 261 7.88 -10.54 3.28
CA TYR A 261 8.34 -11.26 4.46
C TYR A 261 8.34 -12.77 4.22
N MET A 262 7.22 -13.29 3.70
CA MET A 262 7.11 -14.72 3.37
C MET A 262 8.07 -15.12 2.25
N SER A 263 8.20 -14.29 1.23
CA SER A 263 9.14 -14.48 0.14
C SER A 263 10.60 -14.52 0.63
N ALA A 264 11.01 -13.56 1.46
CA ALA A 264 12.35 -13.52 2.04
C ALA A 264 12.62 -14.70 2.98
N LEU A 265 11.61 -15.15 3.76
CA LEU A 265 11.72 -16.33 4.62
C LEU A 265 12.03 -17.60 3.80
N VAL A 266 11.35 -17.79 2.66
CA VAL A 266 11.66 -18.87 1.71
C VAL A 266 13.05 -18.65 1.09
N GLY A 267 13.35 -17.41 0.71
CA GLY A 267 14.64 -17.00 0.14
C GLY A 267 15.83 -17.31 1.03
N THR A 268 15.70 -17.22 2.36
CA THR A 268 16.79 -17.59 3.29
C THR A 268 17.17 -19.08 3.21
N ARG A 269 16.33 -19.92 2.63
CA ARG A 269 16.57 -21.37 2.46
C ARG A 269 17.00 -21.72 1.02
N HIS A 270 16.42 -21.07 0.03
CA HIS A 270 16.47 -21.49 -1.37
C HIS A 270 17.16 -20.51 -2.31
N ASN A 271 17.36 -19.25 -1.91
CA ASN A 271 18.05 -18.23 -2.71
C ASN A 271 19.47 -18.06 -2.16
N PRO A 272 20.54 -18.38 -2.89
CA PRO A 272 21.91 -18.34 -2.38
C PRO A 272 22.30 -16.94 -1.88
N VAL A 273 21.95 -15.89 -2.60
CA VAL A 273 22.27 -14.49 -2.26
C VAL A 273 21.57 -14.03 -0.98
N ILE A 274 20.30 -14.41 -0.80
CA ILE A 274 19.54 -14.07 0.40
C ILE A 274 19.97 -14.92 1.59
N LYS A 275 20.25 -16.22 1.36
CA LYS A 275 20.74 -17.14 2.38
C LYS A 275 22.09 -16.68 2.96
N GLU A 276 23.05 -16.39 2.11
CA GLU A 276 24.37 -15.89 2.52
C GLU A 276 24.23 -14.58 3.31
N PHE A 277 23.46 -13.63 2.82
CA PHE A 277 23.22 -12.34 3.48
C PHE A 277 22.57 -12.53 4.85
N TYR A 278 21.57 -13.39 4.96
CA TYR A 278 20.91 -13.73 6.23
C TYR A 278 21.88 -14.35 7.22
N THR A 279 22.61 -15.38 6.79
CA THR A 279 23.57 -16.11 7.65
C THR A 279 24.65 -15.18 8.18
N ARG A 280 25.21 -14.29 7.33
CA ARG A 280 26.19 -13.28 7.73
C ARG A 280 25.65 -12.34 8.80
N LEU A 281 24.40 -11.86 8.66
CA LEU A 281 23.79 -10.95 9.64
C LEU A 281 23.54 -11.64 10.99
N VAL A 282 23.08 -12.89 10.97
CA VAL A 282 22.85 -13.67 12.20
C VAL A 282 24.19 -13.99 12.88
N ALA A 283 25.22 -14.37 12.13
CA ALA A 283 26.56 -14.60 12.65
C ALA A 283 27.18 -13.32 13.28
N ALA A 284 26.84 -12.13 12.73
CA ALA A 284 27.20 -10.83 13.31
C ALA A 284 26.33 -10.43 14.52
N GLY A 285 25.57 -11.35 15.12
CA GLY A 285 24.75 -11.13 16.32
C GLY A 285 23.45 -10.36 16.11
N LYS A 286 22.99 -10.17 14.88
CA LYS A 286 21.69 -9.51 14.62
C LYS A 286 20.54 -10.44 14.97
N PRO A 287 19.48 -9.98 15.67
CA PRO A 287 18.29 -10.75 15.91
C PRO A 287 17.69 -11.27 14.61
N LYS A 288 17.20 -12.52 14.58
CA LYS A 288 16.65 -13.19 13.39
C LYS A 288 15.61 -12.35 12.64
N LYS A 289 14.69 -11.69 13.37
CA LYS A 289 13.67 -10.78 12.79
C LYS A 289 14.29 -9.56 12.10
N VAL A 290 15.34 -8.97 12.68
CA VAL A 290 16.06 -7.83 12.09
C VAL A 290 16.81 -8.28 10.84
N ALA A 291 17.50 -9.41 10.89
CA ALA A 291 18.17 -10.00 9.73
C ALA A 291 17.18 -10.28 8.58
N LEU A 292 16.00 -10.85 8.90
CA LEU A 292 14.97 -11.11 7.90
C LEU A 292 14.41 -9.81 7.29
N THR A 293 14.19 -8.76 8.10
CA THR A 293 13.78 -7.45 7.58
C THR A 293 14.82 -6.84 6.63
N ALA A 294 16.11 -7.02 6.92
CA ALA A 294 17.17 -6.63 6.01
C ALA A 294 17.17 -7.45 4.69
N CYS A 295 16.83 -8.75 4.77
CA CYS A 295 16.64 -9.61 3.61
C CYS A 295 15.45 -9.16 2.74
N ILE A 296 14.33 -8.77 3.35
CA ILE A 296 13.20 -8.17 2.62
C ILE A 296 13.65 -6.94 1.82
N ARG A 297 14.38 -6.03 2.46
CA ARG A 297 14.90 -4.83 1.78
C ARG A 297 15.84 -5.20 0.65
N LYS A 298 16.78 -6.16 0.86
CA LYS A 298 17.70 -6.61 -0.19
C LYS A 298 16.92 -7.21 -1.36
N GLN A 299 15.97 -8.11 -1.10
CA GLN A 299 15.14 -8.72 -2.13
C GLN A 299 14.31 -7.68 -2.91
N LEU A 300 13.66 -6.74 -2.20
CA LEU A 300 12.92 -5.65 -2.82
C LEU A 300 13.79 -4.80 -3.75
N THR A 301 15.02 -4.47 -3.34
CA THR A 301 15.93 -3.66 -4.16
C THR A 301 16.44 -4.43 -5.38
N ILE A 302 16.59 -5.74 -5.28
CA ILE A 302 16.91 -6.61 -6.41
C ILE A 302 15.75 -6.59 -7.42
N LEU A 303 14.53 -6.89 -6.96
CA LEU A 303 13.34 -6.88 -7.81
C LEU A 303 13.12 -5.54 -8.50
N ASN A 304 13.35 -4.44 -7.76
CA ASN A 304 13.26 -3.08 -8.31
C ASN A 304 14.29 -2.82 -9.42
N ALA A 305 15.53 -3.29 -9.24
CA ALA A 305 16.59 -3.14 -10.24
C ALA A 305 16.28 -3.98 -11.50
N MET A 306 15.85 -5.23 -11.33
CA MET A 306 15.47 -6.12 -12.42
C MET A 306 14.37 -5.50 -13.31
N LEU A 307 13.32 -4.98 -12.69
CA LEU A 307 12.22 -4.34 -13.44
C LEU A 307 12.66 -3.02 -14.09
N LYS A 308 13.51 -2.24 -13.40
CA LYS A 308 14.02 -0.97 -13.93
C LYS A 308 14.88 -1.17 -15.18
N ASN A 309 15.71 -2.20 -15.19
CA ASN A 309 16.64 -2.48 -16.28
C ASN A 309 16.06 -3.46 -17.30
N ASN A 310 14.90 -4.06 -17.02
CA ASN A 310 14.32 -5.17 -17.77
C ASN A 310 15.29 -6.36 -17.89
N GLU A 311 16.00 -6.68 -16.79
CA GLU A 311 17.02 -7.73 -16.74
C GLU A 311 16.53 -8.92 -15.92
N ALA A 312 16.84 -10.13 -16.38
CA ALA A 312 16.56 -11.36 -15.66
C ALA A 312 17.42 -11.48 -14.38
N TRP A 313 16.95 -12.29 -13.42
CA TRP A 313 17.71 -12.58 -12.20
C TRP A 313 19.02 -13.29 -12.51
N ASP A 314 20.14 -12.67 -12.15
CA ASP A 314 21.46 -13.27 -12.14
C ASP A 314 21.99 -13.39 -10.70
N PRO A 315 22.10 -14.60 -10.13
CA PRO A 315 22.67 -14.80 -8.80
C PRO A 315 24.16 -14.45 -8.73
N LEU A 316 24.89 -14.36 -9.83
CA LEU A 316 26.31 -14.07 -9.92
C LEU A 316 26.62 -12.58 -10.21
N TYR A 317 25.59 -11.76 -10.41
CA TYR A 317 25.73 -10.33 -10.75
C TYR A 317 26.75 -9.58 -9.87
N HIS A 318 26.84 -9.91 -8.58
CA HIS A 318 27.80 -9.30 -7.66
C HIS A 318 29.25 -9.83 -7.81
N GLN A 319 29.46 -10.92 -8.52
CA GLN A 319 30.79 -11.48 -8.78
C GLN A 319 31.40 -10.91 -10.07
N HIS A 320 30.56 -10.40 -10.98
CA HIS A 320 30.98 -9.79 -12.25
C HIS A 320 31.16 -8.27 -12.17
N ALA A 321 30.70 -7.64 -11.07
CA ALA A 321 30.77 -6.18 -10.86
C ALA A 321 31.93 -5.73 -9.94
N SER A 322 32.95 -6.56 -9.78
CA SER A 322 34.19 -6.26 -9.03
C SER A 322 35.36 -5.99 -9.96
#